data_99d75a579f6560e7a96e0a3f12b6131c
#
_entry.id   99d75a579f6560e7a96e0a3f12b6131c
#
_cell.length_a   1.000
_cell.length_b   1.000
_cell.length_c   1.000
_cell.angle_alpha   90.00
_cell.angle_beta   90.00
_cell.angle_gamma   90.00
#
_symmetry.space_group_name_H-M   'P 1'
#
loop_
_entity.id
_entity.type
_entity.pdbx_description
1 polymer ?
#
loop_
_entity_poly.entity_id
_entity_poly.type
_entity_poly.pdbx_seq_one_letter_code
_entity_poly.pdbx_strand_id
1 'polypeptide(L)'
;KLDDGHPTTSLAQVLESFDFGLLGSGYDLEHDRYMDLRGYLFAGYDLDGPLPLMPKKRTNWRSGFISQYNGLREAGRYAKYHGYGYDMSLVKDDLATGYEAAASYMSTAFDDDKKQLGKIYELIQLKIEADEIDELAKASALIDYKDSLDVIMEALE
;
A
#
# COMPACT_ATOMS: atom_id res chain seq x y z
N LYS A 1 21.16 -9.95 -7.68
CA LYS A 1 21.14 -11.41 -7.89
C LYS A 1 20.41 -12.02 -6.72
N LEU A 2 19.15 -12.39 -6.91
CA LEU A 2 18.45 -13.33 -6.05
C LEU A 2 18.92 -14.72 -6.49
N ASP A 3 19.93 -15.23 -5.82
CA ASP A 3 20.65 -16.45 -6.20
C ASP A 3 20.10 -17.66 -5.40
N ASP A 4 18.79 -17.76 -5.31
CA ASP A 4 18.08 -18.79 -4.55
C ASP A 4 17.28 -19.76 -5.44
N GLY A 5 17.65 -19.87 -6.70
CA GLY A 5 17.09 -20.88 -7.62
C GLY A 5 15.67 -20.60 -8.08
N HIS A 6 15.12 -19.44 -7.76
CA HIS A 6 13.84 -18.99 -8.32
C HIS A 6 14.00 -18.56 -9.78
N PRO A 7 13.01 -18.84 -10.64
CA PRO A 7 13.04 -18.40 -12.02
C PRO A 7 13.23 -16.88 -12.06
N THR A 8 14.16 -16.42 -12.89
CA THR A 8 14.45 -15.00 -13.08
C THR A 8 13.16 -14.28 -13.47
N THR A 9 12.66 -13.46 -12.56
CA THR A 9 11.48 -12.63 -12.81
C THR A 9 11.88 -11.53 -13.81
N SER A 10 11.15 -11.41 -14.91
CA SER A 10 11.42 -10.35 -15.88
C SER A 10 11.16 -8.96 -15.27
N LEU A 11 11.84 -7.92 -15.79
CA LEU A 11 11.61 -6.54 -15.35
C LEU A 11 10.11 -6.18 -15.42
N ALA A 12 9.40 -6.59 -16.47
CA ALA A 12 7.96 -6.38 -16.61
C ALA A 12 7.18 -6.97 -15.44
N GLN A 13 7.46 -8.22 -15.05
CA GLN A 13 6.81 -8.87 -13.91
C GLN A 13 7.10 -8.16 -12.60
N VAL A 14 8.33 -7.67 -12.41
CA VAL A 14 8.69 -6.86 -11.23
C VAL A 14 7.88 -5.57 -11.21
N LEU A 15 7.83 -4.83 -12.30
CA LEU A 15 7.08 -3.58 -12.40
C LEU A 15 5.58 -3.80 -12.21
N GLU A 16 5.03 -4.90 -12.74
CA GLU A 16 3.65 -5.29 -12.52
C GLU A 16 3.34 -5.72 -11.08
N SER A 17 4.34 -6.10 -10.31
CA SER A 17 4.17 -6.51 -8.91
C SER A 17 4.05 -5.34 -7.93
N PHE A 18 4.44 -4.13 -8.31
CA PHE A 18 4.38 -2.96 -7.42
C PHE A 18 2.93 -2.55 -7.11
N ASP A 19 2.73 -2.00 -5.93
CA ASP A 19 1.43 -1.66 -5.38
C ASP A 19 0.76 -0.50 -6.10
N PHE A 20 1.53 0.45 -6.58
CA PHE A 20 1.06 1.65 -7.26
C PHE A 20 1.57 1.73 -8.70
N GLY A 21 0.68 2.09 -9.61
CA GLY A 21 1.00 2.24 -11.03
C GLY A 21 2.14 3.24 -11.29
N LEU A 22 2.28 4.26 -10.44
CA LEU A 22 3.37 5.22 -10.48
C LEU A 22 4.76 4.56 -10.47
N LEU A 23 4.90 3.42 -9.82
CA LEU A 23 6.16 2.67 -9.72
C LEU A 23 6.41 1.77 -10.94
N GLY A 24 5.58 1.86 -11.97
CA GLY A 24 5.63 1.02 -13.15
C GLY A 24 6.76 1.35 -14.13
N SER A 25 7.87 1.95 -13.71
CA SER A 25 9.03 2.18 -14.57
C SER A 25 10.32 1.67 -13.93
N GLY A 26 11.25 1.21 -14.75
CA GLY A 26 12.51 0.66 -14.27
C GLY A 26 13.54 0.46 -15.38
N TYR A 27 14.74 0.10 -14.97
CA TYR A 27 15.85 -0.15 -15.87
C TYR A 27 16.41 -1.55 -15.66
N ASP A 28 16.51 -2.31 -16.74
CA ASP A 28 17.13 -3.62 -16.76
C ASP A 28 18.62 -3.45 -17.07
N LEU A 29 19.44 -3.57 -16.03
CA LEU A 29 20.88 -3.40 -16.13
C LEU A 29 21.56 -4.53 -16.91
N GLU A 30 20.97 -5.71 -16.94
CA GLU A 30 21.54 -6.86 -17.66
C GLU A 30 21.40 -6.70 -19.19
N HIS A 31 20.24 -6.15 -19.60
CA HIS A 31 19.93 -5.98 -21.02
C HIS A 31 20.03 -4.53 -21.49
N ASP A 32 20.54 -3.63 -20.64
CA ASP A 32 20.69 -2.19 -20.94
C ASP A 32 19.39 -1.57 -21.49
N ARG A 33 18.25 -1.83 -20.83
CA ARG A 33 16.93 -1.47 -21.34
C ARG A 33 16.06 -0.78 -20.30
N TYR A 34 15.57 0.41 -20.65
CA TYR A 34 14.52 1.09 -19.90
C TYR A 34 13.14 0.55 -20.28
N MET A 35 12.27 0.35 -19.29
CA MET A 35 10.87 -0.05 -19.47
C MET A 35 9.98 0.89 -18.67
N ASP A 36 8.93 1.39 -19.31
CA ASP A 36 7.94 2.26 -18.69
C ASP A 36 6.53 1.72 -18.99
N LEU A 37 5.89 1.17 -17.98
CA LEU A 37 4.51 0.68 -18.04
C LEU A 37 3.48 1.72 -17.56
N ARG A 38 3.92 2.92 -17.13
CA ARG A 38 3.02 3.96 -16.60
C ARG A 38 1.98 4.39 -17.63
N GLY A 39 2.36 4.55 -18.89
CA GLY A 39 1.44 4.86 -19.98
C GLY A 39 0.31 3.84 -20.14
N TYR A 40 0.60 2.56 -19.92
CA TYR A 40 -0.39 1.49 -19.92
C TYR A 40 -1.27 1.53 -18.65
N LEU A 41 -0.63 1.75 -17.49
CA LEU A 41 -1.31 1.78 -16.18
C LEU A 41 -2.21 3.02 -16.03
N PHE A 42 -1.84 4.13 -16.66
CA PHE A 42 -2.58 5.40 -16.65
C PHE A 42 -3.33 5.67 -17.96
N ALA A 43 -3.63 4.65 -18.74
CA ALA A 43 -4.37 4.81 -20.00
C ALA A 43 -5.73 5.50 -19.77
N GLY A 44 -5.96 6.61 -20.48
CA GLY A 44 -7.17 7.41 -20.35
C GLY A 44 -7.10 8.57 -19.34
N TYR A 45 -5.98 8.75 -18.63
CA TYR A 45 -5.76 9.91 -17.75
C TYR A 45 -5.05 11.05 -18.48
N ASP A 46 -5.33 12.26 -18.04
CA ASP A 46 -4.57 13.45 -18.43
C ASP A 46 -3.23 13.45 -17.69
N LEU A 47 -2.15 13.17 -18.41
CA LEU A 47 -0.80 13.11 -17.85
C LEU A 47 -0.18 14.50 -17.64
N ASP A 48 -0.80 15.58 -18.13
CA ASP A 48 -0.38 16.96 -17.87
C ASP A 48 -0.87 17.46 -16.50
N GLY A 49 -1.82 16.74 -15.88
CA GLY A 49 -2.32 16.99 -14.52
C GLY A 49 -1.60 16.14 -13.46
N PRO A 50 -2.03 16.21 -12.19
CA PRO A 50 -1.52 15.33 -11.14
C PRO A 50 -1.82 13.86 -11.50
N LEU A 51 -0.78 13.02 -11.54
CA LEU A 51 -0.94 11.61 -11.88
C LEU A 51 -1.65 10.87 -10.75
N PRO A 52 -2.76 10.18 -11.04
CA PRO A 52 -3.42 9.36 -10.04
C PRO A 52 -2.57 8.13 -9.73
N LEU A 53 -2.56 7.71 -8.47
CA LEU A 53 -2.04 6.41 -8.08
C LEU A 53 -3.12 5.36 -8.35
N MET A 54 -2.95 4.58 -9.40
CA MET A 54 -3.90 3.52 -9.72
C MET A 54 -3.63 2.30 -8.84
N PRO A 55 -4.65 1.81 -8.12
CA PRO A 55 -4.52 0.51 -7.48
C PRO A 55 -4.36 -0.54 -8.58
N LYS A 56 -3.36 -1.39 -8.46
CA LYS A 56 -3.35 -2.61 -9.27
C LYS A 56 -4.58 -3.43 -8.89
N LYS A 57 -5.23 -4.03 -9.89
CA LYS A 57 -6.20 -5.10 -9.63
C LYS A 57 -5.46 -6.21 -8.88
N ARG A 58 -5.48 -6.15 -7.58
CA ARG A 58 -4.91 -7.19 -6.73
C ARG A 58 -5.87 -8.36 -6.71
N THR A 59 -5.57 -9.37 -7.49
CA THR A 59 -6.24 -10.68 -7.39
C THR A 59 -6.04 -11.32 -6.02
N ASN A 60 -5.13 -10.82 -5.18
CA ASN A 60 -4.70 -11.40 -3.91
C ASN A 60 -4.89 -10.50 -2.69
N TRP A 61 -5.70 -9.46 -2.75
CA TRP A 61 -6.02 -8.62 -1.58
C TRP A 61 -6.48 -9.44 -0.36
N ARG A 62 -7.07 -10.61 -0.59
CA ARG A 62 -7.64 -11.45 0.46
C ARG A 62 -6.62 -12.26 1.25
N SER A 63 -5.49 -12.64 0.69
CA SER A 63 -4.55 -13.55 1.36
C SER A 63 -3.20 -12.93 1.73
N GLY A 64 -2.70 -11.97 0.96
CA GLY A 64 -1.41 -11.33 1.22
C GLY A 64 -1.50 -10.11 2.12
N PHE A 65 -2.69 -9.53 2.25
CA PHE A 65 -2.92 -8.31 3.00
C PHE A 65 -2.98 -8.51 4.52
N ILE A 66 -3.24 -9.73 4.94
CA ILE A 66 -3.41 -10.10 6.35
C ILE A 66 -2.06 -10.36 7.05
N SER A 67 -0.94 -10.19 6.37
CA SER A 67 0.32 -10.18 7.08
C SER A 67 0.47 -8.84 7.81
N GLN A 68 0.73 -8.94 9.09
CA GLN A 68 0.88 -7.85 10.06
C GLN A 68 1.66 -6.63 9.55
N TYR A 69 2.61 -6.83 8.64
CA TYR A 69 3.48 -5.77 8.15
C TYR A 69 3.03 -5.13 6.84
N ASN A 70 2.30 -5.83 5.99
CA ASN A 70 1.93 -5.30 4.67
C ASN A 70 0.82 -4.25 4.76
N GLY A 71 -0.20 -4.47 5.59
CA GLY A 71 -1.29 -3.52 5.79
C GLY A 71 -0.81 -2.20 6.40
N LEU A 72 0.05 -2.27 7.40
CA LEU A 72 0.64 -1.08 8.03
C LEU A 72 1.52 -0.31 7.05
N ARG A 73 2.35 -0.99 6.27
CA ARG A 73 3.20 -0.36 5.24
C ARG A 73 2.40 0.35 4.17
N GLU A 74 1.25 -0.16 3.80
CA GLU A 74 0.40 0.50 2.80
C GLU A 74 -0.18 1.81 3.29
N ALA A 75 -0.57 1.89 4.55
CA ALA A 75 -0.98 3.15 5.17
C ALA A 75 0.12 4.21 5.07
N GLY A 76 1.37 3.84 5.37
CA GLY A 76 2.52 4.71 5.24
C GLY A 76 2.79 5.14 3.79
N ARG A 77 2.66 4.23 2.84
CA ARG A 77 2.79 4.57 1.42
C ARG A 77 1.70 5.51 0.94
N TYR A 78 0.46 5.28 1.35
CA TYR A 78 -0.64 6.18 1.05
C TYR A 78 -0.35 7.60 1.54
N ALA A 79 -0.01 7.76 2.81
CA ALA A 79 0.33 9.05 3.40
C ALA A 79 1.50 9.73 2.68
N LYS A 80 2.56 8.96 2.37
CA LYS A 80 3.75 9.45 1.67
C LYS A 80 3.42 10.02 0.30
N TYR A 81 2.70 9.27 -0.54
CA TYR A 81 2.40 9.71 -1.90
C TYR A 81 1.37 10.83 -1.93
N HIS A 82 0.40 10.81 -1.01
CA HIS A 82 -0.49 11.94 -0.80
C HIS A 82 0.31 13.22 -0.46
N GLY A 83 1.27 13.12 0.47
CA GLY A 83 2.15 14.23 0.84
C GLY A 83 3.03 14.75 -0.31
N TYR A 84 3.28 13.93 -1.33
CA TYR A 84 3.95 14.35 -2.56
C TYR A 84 3.02 15.02 -3.58
N GLY A 85 1.74 15.17 -3.25
CA GLY A 85 0.76 15.83 -4.12
C GLY A 85 0.13 14.95 -5.20
N TYR A 86 0.25 13.63 -5.09
CA TYR A 86 -0.44 12.71 -6.00
C TYR A 86 -1.93 12.67 -5.72
N ASP A 87 -2.74 12.59 -6.78
CA ASP A 87 -4.17 12.34 -6.67
C ASP A 87 -4.42 10.89 -6.19
N MET A 88 -4.95 10.76 -4.99
CA MET A 88 -5.21 9.47 -4.34
C MET A 88 -6.66 8.99 -4.49
N SER A 89 -7.50 9.72 -5.23
CA SER A 89 -8.94 9.47 -5.31
C SER A 89 -9.30 8.05 -5.76
N LEU A 90 -8.55 7.49 -6.73
CA LEU A 90 -8.78 6.14 -7.23
C LEU A 90 -8.29 5.03 -6.29
N VAL A 91 -7.38 5.36 -5.37
CA VAL A 91 -6.79 4.41 -4.42
C VAL A 91 -7.56 4.42 -3.11
N LYS A 92 -8.12 5.57 -2.74
CA LYS A 92 -8.78 5.83 -1.46
C LYS A 92 -9.86 4.80 -1.14
N ASP A 93 -10.83 4.63 -2.03
CA ASP A 93 -11.97 3.75 -1.82
C ASP A 93 -11.54 2.26 -1.75
N ASP A 94 -10.62 1.86 -2.62
CA ASP A 94 -10.10 0.49 -2.63
C ASP A 94 -9.32 0.17 -1.36
N LEU A 95 -8.50 1.11 -0.87
CA LEU A 95 -7.77 0.94 0.37
C LEU A 95 -8.70 0.91 1.58
N ALA A 96 -9.65 1.84 1.67
CA ALA A 96 -10.62 1.87 2.76
C ALA A 96 -11.40 0.56 2.84
N THR A 97 -11.93 0.07 1.70
CA THR A 97 -12.62 -1.22 1.62
C THR A 97 -11.71 -2.39 2.05
N GLY A 98 -10.45 -2.36 1.67
CA GLY A 98 -9.48 -3.40 2.06
C GLY A 98 -9.19 -3.40 3.56
N TYR A 99 -9.04 -2.23 4.17
CA TYR A 99 -8.85 -2.13 5.62
C TYR A 99 -10.10 -2.53 6.39
N GLU A 100 -11.30 -2.15 5.94
CA GLU A 100 -12.56 -2.60 6.52
C GLU A 100 -12.65 -4.13 6.54
N ALA A 101 -12.39 -4.77 5.39
CA ALA A 101 -12.42 -6.22 5.29
C ALA A 101 -11.37 -6.90 6.18
N ALA A 102 -10.15 -6.35 6.26
CA ALA A 102 -9.10 -6.86 7.11
C ALA A 102 -9.42 -6.68 8.60
N ALA A 103 -9.93 -5.53 9.02
CA ALA A 103 -10.37 -5.27 10.38
C ALA A 103 -11.48 -6.23 10.81
N SER A 104 -12.49 -6.43 9.97
CA SER A 104 -13.58 -7.37 10.21
C SER A 104 -13.09 -8.80 10.38
N TYR A 105 -12.15 -9.25 9.54
CA TYR A 105 -11.55 -10.57 9.65
C TYR A 105 -10.76 -10.73 10.96
N MET A 106 -9.91 -9.76 11.30
CA MET A 106 -9.07 -9.78 12.50
C MET A 106 -9.89 -9.73 13.79
N SER A 107 -11.03 -9.07 13.80
CA SER A 107 -11.91 -8.98 14.97
C SER A 107 -12.44 -10.33 15.44
N THR A 108 -12.48 -11.34 14.56
CA THR A 108 -12.91 -12.72 14.86
C THR A 108 -11.76 -13.62 15.29
N ALA A 109 -10.51 -13.15 15.32
CA ALA A 109 -9.36 -13.95 15.71
C ALA A 109 -9.36 -14.26 17.20
N PHE A 110 -8.76 -15.40 17.60
CA PHE A 110 -8.54 -15.76 19.00
C PHE A 110 -7.33 -15.05 19.61
N ASP A 111 -6.39 -14.65 18.77
CA ASP A 111 -5.14 -13.98 19.13
C ASP A 111 -5.39 -12.51 19.43
N ASP A 112 -4.99 -12.05 20.61
CA ASP A 112 -5.22 -10.68 21.06
C ASP A 112 -4.44 -9.66 20.23
N ASP A 113 -3.22 -10.01 19.78
CA ASP A 113 -2.43 -9.14 18.87
C ASP A 113 -3.15 -8.94 17.54
N LYS A 114 -3.80 -9.98 17.01
CA LYS A 114 -4.60 -9.85 15.79
C LYS A 114 -5.84 -9.01 15.99
N LYS A 115 -6.50 -9.13 17.14
CA LYS A 115 -7.63 -8.26 17.46
C LYS A 115 -7.22 -6.81 17.58
N GLN A 116 -6.07 -6.55 18.21
CA GLN A 116 -5.51 -5.21 18.31
C GLN A 116 -5.15 -4.66 16.93
N LEU A 117 -4.53 -5.48 16.07
CA LEU A 117 -4.26 -5.10 14.68
C LEU A 117 -5.54 -4.82 13.90
N GLY A 118 -6.62 -5.56 14.16
CA GLY A 118 -7.94 -5.28 13.59
C GLY A 118 -8.45 -3.89 13.96
N LYS A 119 -8.32 -3.47 15.22
CA LYS A 119 -8.67 -2.10 15.65
C LYS A 119 -7.81 -1.04 14.98
N ILE A 120 -6.49 -1.30 14.84
CA ILE A 120 -5.59 -0.40 14.12
C ILE A 120 -6.05 -0.24 12.66
N TYR A 121 -6.43 -1.32 11.98
CA TYR A 121 -6.92 -1.26 10.61
C TYR A 121 -8.23 -0.50 10.47
N GLU A 122 -9.13 -0.64 11.44
CA GLU A 122 -10.35 0.17 11.52
C GLU A 122 -10.03 1.67 11.64
N LEU A 123 -9.11 2.04 12.52
CA LEU A 123 -8.67 3.43 12.66
C LEU A 123 -7.99 3.97 11.39
N ILE A 124 -7.14 3.17 10.74
CA ILE A 124 -6.51 3.53 9.46
C ILE A 124 -7.58 3.77 8.38
N GLN A 125 -8.57 2.89 8.28
CA GLN A 125 -9.69 3.05 7.36
C GLN A 125 -10.40 4.39 7.57
N LEU A 126 -10.77 4.69 8.82
CA LEU A 126 -11.46 5.93 9.17
C LEU A 126 -10.61 7.17 8.84
N LYS A 127 -9.30 7.14 9.10
CA LYS A 127 -8.38 8.24 8.75
C LYS A 127 -8.28 8.45 7.23
N ILE A 128 -8.22 7.37 6.45
CA ILE A 128 -8.22 7.44 4.99
C ILE A 128 -9.54 8.03 4.46
N GLU A 129 -10.68 7.58 4.99
CA GLU A 129 -12.00 8.09 4.59
C GLU A 129 -12.19 9.56 4.95
N ALA A 130 -11.72 9.96 6.12
CA ALA A 130 -11.79 11.34 6.60
C ALA A 130 -10.75 12.28 5.98
N ASP A 131 -9.80 11.77 5.19
CA ASP A 131 -8.68 12.51 4.63
C ASP A 131 -7.71 13.09 5.69
N GLU A 132 -7.64 12.44 6.85
CA GLU A 132 -6.79 12.82 7.97
C GLU A 132 -5.34 12.29 7.77
N ILE A 133 -4.68 12.82 6.74
CA ILE A 133 -3.39 12.29 6.26
C ILE A 133 -2.24 12.57 7.22
N ASP A 134 -2.28 13.68 7.96
CA ASP A 134 -1.22 14.04 8.88
C ASP A 134 -1.12 13.07 10.06
N GLU A 135 -2.25 12.62 10.60
CA GLU A 135 -2.32 11.61 11.64
C GLU A 135 -1.84 10.26 11.12
N LEU A 136 -2.28 9.90 9.92
CA LEU A 136 -1.83 8.68 9.26
C LEU A 136 -0.32 8.69 8.99
N ALA A 137 0.24 9.83 8.59
CA ALA A 137 1.67 10.00 8.38
C ALA A 137 2.48 9.86 9.67
N LYS A 138 1.99 10.42 10.77
CA LYS A 138 2.62 10.25 12.10
C LYS A 138 2.64 8.79 12.54
N ALA A 139 1.49 8.10 12.44
CA ALA A 139 1.39 6.69 12.77
C ALA A 139 2.30 5.83 11.88
N SER A 140 2.41 6.14 10.59
CA SER A 140 3.26 5.39 9.66
C SER A 140 4.75 5.48 10.00
N ALA A 141 5.21 6.59 10.55
CA ALA A 141 6.60 6.72 11.02
C ALA A 141 6.91 5.73 12.15
N LEU A 142 5.97 5.52 13.07
CA LEU A 142 6.11 4.53 14.14
C LEU A 142 6.17 3.10 13.60
N ILE A 143 5.41 2.80 12.57
CA ILE A 143 5.42 1.51 11.88
C ILE A 143 6.81 1.20 11.30
N ASP A 144 7.45 2.17 10.68
CA ASP A 144 8.79 2.01 10.12
C ASP A 144 9.85 1.74 11.18
N TYR A 145 9.67 2.28 12.39
CA TYR A 145 10.53 2.01 13.55
C TYR A 145 10.19 0.72 14.32
N LYS A 146 9.19 -0.03 13.86
CA LYS A 146 8.72 -1.29 14.47
C LYS A 146 8.29 -1.11 15.93
N ASP A 147 7.64 -0.02 16.23
CA ASP A 147 7.04 0.21 17.53
C ASP A 147 5.93 -0.81 17.86
N SER A 148 5.56 -0.91 19.10
CA SER A 148 4.50 -1.80 19.53
C SER A 148 3.15 -1.39 18.97
N LEU A 149 2.22 -2.35 18.85
CA LEU A 149 0.87 -2.07 18.36
C LEU A 149 0.13 -1.06 19.24
N ASP A 150 0.41 -1.04 20.54
CA ASP A 150 -0.17 -0.06 21.48
C ASP A 150 0.23 1.38 21.12
N VAL A 151 1.49 1.61 20.81
CA VAL A 151 2.00 2.93 20.43
C VAL A 151 1.43 3.39 19.10
N ILE A 152 1.30 2.47 18.13
CA ILE A 152 0.69 2.77 16.84
C ILE A 152 -0.80 3.12 17.01
N MET A 153 -1.51 2.36 17.83
CA MET A 153 -2.93 2.60 18.10
C MET A 153 -3.15 3.96 18.76
N GLU A 154 -2.35 4.29 19.79
CA GLU A 154 -2.41 5.60 20.48
C GLU A 154 -2.17 6.77 19.52
N ALA A 155 -1.29 6.59 18.53
CA ALA A 155 -1.01 7.64 17.54
C ALA A 155 -2.13 7.82 16.50
N LEU A 156 -3.01 6.83 16.33
CA LEU A 156 -4.16 6.88 15.43
C LEU A 156 -5.44 7.37 16.10
N GLU A 157 -5.55 7.26 17.43
CA GLU A 157 -6.65 7.78 18.24
C GLU A 157 -6.61 9.31 18.36
#